data_ff1633a447e474d47466e21b815b3f03
#
_entry.id   ff1633a447e474d47466e21b815b3f03
#
_cell.length_a   1.000
_cell.length_b   1.000
_cell.length_c   1.000
_cell.angle_alpha   90.00
_cell.angle_beta   90.00
_cell.angle_gamma   90.00
#
_symmetry.space_group_name_H-M   'P 1'
#
loop_
_entity.id
_entity.type
_entity.pdbx_description
1 polymer ?
#
loop_
_entity_poly.entity_id
_entity_poly.type
_entity_poly.pdbx_seq_one_letter_code
_entity_poly.pdbx_strand_id
1 'polypeptide(L)'
;MRIRLLSPVKAFAASVVATALLFGLSAAPAALAADDRLQFTGTTLSGAPFDGASLQGKPAVLWFWTPWCPFCNAEAPGVSQVAAANPTVTFVGIAAHSGGAAMQNFVSKYNLNFTNLNDADGSIWARYNVPWQPAYVFYRADGSSTFVNNPTSAMSPQELSDRVTALTA
;
A
#
# COMPACT_ATOMS: atom_id res chain seq x y z
N MET A 1 7.55 8.47 100.93
CA MET A 1 7.28 9.32 99.79
C MET A 1 8.17 8.83 98.62
N ARG A 2 7.57 8.07 97.67
CA ARG A 2 8.31 7.35 96.64
C ARG A 2 8.22 8.12 95.31
N ILE A 3 9.32 8.59 94.82
CA ILE A 3 9.48 9.26 93.52
C ILE A 3 9.72 8.19 92.46
N ARG A 4 8.82 8.04 91.51
CA ARG A 4 8.97 7.15 90.33
C ARG A 4 9.68 7.96 89.23
N LEU A 5 10.85 7.45 88.80
CA LEU A 5 11.55 7.89 87.62
C LEU A 5 10.86 7.39 86.34
N LEU A 6 10.55 8.28 85.41
CA LEU A 6 10.00 7.99 84.10
C LEU A 6 11.18 7.83 83.11
N SER A 7 11.24 6.66 82.46
CA SER A 7 12.19 6.35 81.42
C SER A 7 11.80 7.02 80.08
N PRO A 8 12.80 7.49 79.27
CA PRO A 8 12.50 8.07 77.98
C PRO A 8 12.26 6.99 76.90
N VAL A 9 11.14 7.12 76.17
CA VAL A 9 10.82 6.34 75.01
C VAL A 9 11.69 6.77 73.83
N LYS A 10 12.46 5.84 73.28
CA LYS A 10 13.22 6.05 72.05
C LYS A 10 12.29 5.97 70.82
N ALA A 11 12.11 7.08 70.14
CA ALA A 11 11.42 7.12 68.85
C ALA A 11 12.32 6.56 67.74
N PHE A 12 11.91 5.44 67.14
CA PHE A 12 12.49 4.93 65.90
C PHE A 12 11.87 5.68 64.70
N ALA A 13 12.70 6.48 64.04
CA ALA A 13 12.32 7.08 62.75
C ALA A 13 12.47 6.01 61.66
N ALA A 14 11.35 5.53 61.13
CA ALA A 14 11.32 4.66 59.95
C ALA A 14 11.45 5.52 58.69
N SER A 15 12.60 5.46 58.03
CA SER A 15 12.82 6.05 56.73
C SER A 15 12.15 5.17 55.66
N VAL A 16 11.06 5.65 55.08
CA VAL A 16 10.43 5.04 53.90
C VAL A 16 11.17 5.53 52.65
N VAL A 17 12.04 4.67 52.10
CA VAL A 17 12.62 4.90 50.76
C VAL A 17 11.58 4.58 49.72
N ALA A 18 10.97 5.61 49.14
CA ALA A 18 10.08 5.46 48.00
C ALA A 18 10.89 5.23 46.72
N THR A 19 10.99 3.97 46.30
CA THR A 19 11.59 3.61 45.00
C THR A 19 10.58 3.90 43.91
N ALA A 20 10.73 5.03 43.23
CA ALA A 20 9.93 5.36 42.04
C ALA A 20 10.37 4.46 40.86
N LEU A 21 9.59 3.42 40.57
CA LEU A 21 9.72 2.64 39.33
C LEU A 21 9.21 3.48 38.17
N LEU A 22 10.16 4.08 37.43
CA LEU A 22 9.87 4.69 36.12
C LEU A 22 9.57 3.56 35.12
N PHE A 23 8.30 3.23 34.95
CA PHE A 23 7.85 2.46 33.81
C PHE A 23 8.04 3.32 32.54
N GLY A 24 9.15 3.10 31.86
CA GLY A 24 9.33 3.65 30.51
C GLY A 24 8.25 3.04 29.59
N LEU A 25 7.24 3.82 29.22
CA LEU A 25 6.37 3.48 28.10
C LEU A 25 7.22 3.50 26.82
N SER A 26 7.76 2.35 26.45
CA SER A 26 8.26 2.15 25.09
C SER A 26 7.03 2.17 24.17
N ALA A 27 6.79 3.28 23.48
CA ALA A 27 5.85 3.31 22.39
C ALA A 27 6.37 2.34 21.32
N ALA A 28 5.72 1.19 21.18
CA ALA A 28 5.96 0.31 20.03
C ALA A 28 5.69 1.12 18.75
N PRO A 29 6.55 1.01 17.72
CA PRO A 29 6.25 1.65 16.44
C PRO A 29 4.87 1.14 15.98
N ALA A 30 3.99 2.07 15.62
CA ALA A 30 2.69 1.72 15.04
C ALA A 30 2.98 0.82 13.83
N ALA A 31 2.58 -0.45 13.93
CA ALA A 31 2.66 -1.35 12.78
C ALA A 31 1.85 -0.69 11.65
N LEU A 32 2.49 -0.47 10.50
CA LEU A 32 1.80 0.01 9.30
C LEU A 32 0.60 -0.91 9.08
N ALA A 33 -0.60 -0.34 8.99
CA ALA A 33 -1.80 -1.11 8.72
C ALA A 33 -1.63 -1.74 7.33
N ALA A 34 -1.42 -3.05 7.28
CA ALA A 34 -1.37 -3.78 6.02
C ALA A 34 -2.76 -3.69 5.37
N ASP A 35 -2.83 -3.23 4.12
CA ASP A 35 -4.07 -3.31 3.35
C ASP A 35 -4.29 -4.79 2.98
N ASP A 36 -5.33 -5.41 3.54
CA ASP A 36 -5.67 -6.81 3.29
C ASP A 36 -5.90 -7.10 1.80
N ARG A 37 -6.22 -6.08 1.00
CA ARG A 37 -6.37 -6.22 -0.45
C ARG A 37 -5.05 -6.59 -1.14
N LEU A 38 -3.89 -6.27 -0.57
CA LEU A 38 -2.59 -6.70 -1.07
C LEU A 38 -2.28 -8.18 -0.78
N GLN A 39 -3.07 -8.87 0.05
CA GLN A 39 -2.92 -10.31 0.33
C GLN A 39 -3.51 -11.14 -0.83
N PHE A 40 -2.87 -11.10 -1.99
CA PHE A 40 -3.21 -11.92 -3.15
C PHE A 40 -1.96 -12.47 -3.83
N THR A 41 -2.12 -13.57 -4.52
CA THR A 41 -1.13 -14.10 -5.44
C THR A 41 -1.70 -14.06 -6.86
N GLY A 42 -0.84 -13.89 -7.84
CA GLY A 42 -1.21 -13.85 -9.24
C GLY A 42 -0.10 -14.39 -10.13
N THR A 43 -0.35 -14.40 -11.42
CA THR A 43 0.64 -14.76 -12.43
C THR A 43 0.80 -13.60 -13.39
N THR A 44 2.04 -13.25 -13.73
CA THR A 44 2.31 -12.22 -14.73
C THR A 44 1.91 -12.70 -16.14
N LEU A 45 1.73 -11.77 -17.07
CA LEU A 45 1.51 -12.13 -18.47
C LEU A 45 2.69 -12.89 -19.11
N SER A 46 3.88 -12.85 -18.50
CA SER A 46 5.05 -13.66 -18.88
C SER A 46 5.10 -15.03 -18.20
N GLY A 47 4.14 -15.35 -17.32
CA GLY A 47 4.05 -16.63 -16.62
C GLY A 47 4.77 -16.71 -15.28
N ALA A 48 5.41 -15.64 -14.81
CA ALA A 48 6.07 -15.62 -13.50
C ALA A 48 5.05 -15.44 -12.36
N PRO A 49 5.28 -16.04 -11.18
CA PRO A 49 4.45 -15.79 -9.99
C PRO A 49 4.63 -14.36 -9.50
N PHE A 50 3.56 -13.81 -8.94
CA PHE A 50 3.55 -12.49 -8.31
C PHE A 50 2.84 -12.56 -6.96
N ASP A 51 3.43 -11.92 -5.95
CA ASP A 51 2.85 -11.78 -4.62
C ASP A 51 2.51 -10.31 -4.36
N GLY A 52 1.22 -10.00 -4.18
CA GLY A 52 0.73 -8.66 -3.87
C GLY A 52 1.30 -8.10 -2.55
N ALA A 53 1.57 -8.96 -1.57
CA ALA A 53 2.18 -8.55 -0.31
C ALA A 53 3.57 -7.92 -0.49
N SER A 54 4.27 -8.19 -1.61
CA SER A 54 5.55 -7.55 -1.95
C SER A 54 5.48 -6.04 -2.14
N LEU A 55 4.28 -5.48 -2.31
CA LEU A 55 4.01 -4.05 -2.44
C LEU A 55 3.87 -3.34 -1.08
N GLN A 56 3.73 -4.07 0.02
CA GLN A 56 3.58 -3.46 1.35
C GLN A 56 4.81 -2.62 1.71
N GLY A 57 4.54 -1.45 2.31
CA GLY A 57 5.60 -0.53 2.73
C GLY A 57 6.29 0.21 1.58
N LYS A 58 5.75 0.17 0.36
CA LYS A 58 6.32 0.81 -0.82
C LYS A 58 5.28 1.68 -1.53
N PRO A 59 5.69 2.81 -2.13
CA PRO A 59 4.82 3.52 -3.06
C PRO A 59 4.53 2.63 -4.27
N ALA A 60 3.25 2.45 -4.59
CA ALA A 60 2.84 1.60 -5.71
C ALA A 60 1.58 2.12 -6.40
N VAL A 61 1.45 1.81 -7.67
CA VAL A 61 0.27 2.07 -8.50
C VAL A 61 -0.22 0.76 -9.09
N LEU A 62 -1.46 0.39 -8.77
CA LEU A 62 -2.17 -0.68 -9.49
C LEU A 62 -3.03 -0.03 -10.55
N TRP A 63 -2.89 -0.47 -11.80
CA TRP A 63 -3.69 -0.01 -12.93
C TRP A 63 -4.52 -1.17 -13.48
N PHE A 64 -5.85 -1.04 -13.40
CA PHE A 64 -6.82 -2.04 -13.85
C PHE A 64 -7.27 -1.71 -15.27
N TRP A 65 -6.99 -2.60 -16.23
CA TRP A 65 -7.22 -2.35 -17.64
C TRP A 65 -7.67 -3.57 -18.42
N THR A 66 -8.28 -3.31 -19.57
CA THR A 66 -8.60 -4.35 -20.55
C THR A 66 -8.13 -3.92 -21.94
N PRO A 67 -7.71 -4.84 -22.83
CA PRO A 67 -7.15 -4.48 -24.14
C PRO A 67 -8.18 -3.90 -25.12
N TRP A 68 -9.46 -4.16 -24.89
CA TRP A 68 -10.57 -3.68 -25.73
C TRP A 68 -11.17 -2.35 -25.25
N CYS A 69 -10.77 -1.83 -24.11
CA CYS A 69 -11.29 -0.57 -23.55
C CYS A 69 -10.69 0.65 -24.28
N PRO A 70 -11.51 1.53 -24.88
CA PRO A 70 -11.01 2.72 -25.58
C PRO A 70 -10.21 3.67 -24.68
N PHE A 71 -10.65 3.90 -23.44
CA PHE A 71 -9.98 4.77 -22.50
C PHE A 71 -8.65 4.17 -22.01
N CYS A 72 -8.58 2.85 -21.78
CA CYS A 72 -7.32 2.19 -21.46
C CYS A 72 -6.30 2.32 -22.60
N ASN A 73 -6.78 2.19 -23.89
CA ASN A 73 -5.91 2.44 -25.06
C ASN A 73 -5.43 3.89 -25.12
N ALA A 74 -6.29 4.85 -24.77
CA ALA A 74 -5.94 6.28 -24.81
C ALA A 74 -4.90 6.67 -23.76
N GLU A 75 -4.97 6.09 -22.54
CA GLU A 75 -4.06 6.44 -21.45
C GLU A 75 -2.77 5.60 -21.41
N ALA A 76 -2.75 4.41 -22.03
CA ALA A 76 -1.61 3.49 -21.97
C ALA A 76 -0.25 4.12 -22.34
N PRO A 77 -0.11 4.98 -23.38
CA PRO A 77 1.15 5.65 -23.65
C PRO A 77 1.61 6.54 -22.49
N GLY A 78 0.69 7.29 -21.87
CA GLY A 78 0.98 8.13 -20.70
C GLY A 78 1.36 7.31 -19.48
N VAL A 79 0.68 6.19 -19.24
CA VAL A 79 1.00 5.25 -18.15
C VAL A 79 2.41 4.70 -18.32
N SER A 80 2.78 4.28 -19.54
CA SER A 80 4.13 3.81 -19.87
C SER A 80 5.18 4.87 -19.57
N GLN A 81 4.93 6.11 -20.03
CA GLN A 81 5.86 7.24 -19.84
C GLN A 81 6.04 7.60 -18.36
N VAL A 82 4.94 7.72 -17.61
CA VAL A 82 4.97 8.08 -16.18
C VAL A 82 5.63 6.98 -15.36
N ALA A 83 5.35 5.71 -15.64
CA ALA A 83 6.01 4.60 -14.97
C ALA A 83 7.53 4.62 -15.20
N ALA A 84 7.99 4.84 -16.43
CA ALA A 84 9.40 4.93 -16.75
C ALA A 84 10.10 6.11 -16.08
N ALA A 85 9.41 7.24 -15.91
CA ALA A 85 9.95 8.44 -15.26
C ALA A 85 10.01 8.33 -13.72
N ASN A 86 9.34 7.35 -13.11
CA ASN A 86 9.24 7.20 -11.66
C ASN A 86 9.68 5.81 -11.17
N PRO A 87 10.96 5.44 -11.30
CA PRO A 87 11.47 4.11 -11.00
C PRO A 87 11.40 3.72 -9.50
N THR A 88 11.18 4.68 -8.62
CA THR A 88 10.99 4.45 -7.18
C THR A 88 9.55 4.08 -6.80
N VAL A 89 8.60 4.20 -7.73
CA VAL A 89 7.21 3.81 -7.56
C VAL A 89 6.95 2.53 -8.34
N THR A 90 6.43 1.50 -7.67
CA THR A 90 6.16 0.21 -8.30
C THR A 90 4.85 0.27 -9.09
N PHE A 91 4.91 0.15 -10.40
CA PHE A 91 3.71 0.02 -11.25
C PHE A 91 3.37 -1.44 -11.48
N VAL A 92 2.08 -1.78 -11.35
CA VAL A 92 1.53 -3.11 -11.64
C VAL A 92 0.24 -2.95 -12.43
N GLY A 93 0.23 -3.44 -13.68
CA GLY A 93 -0.98 -3.56 -14.48
C GLY A 93 -1.74 -4.82 -14.09
N ILE A 94 -3.06 -4.75 -13.99
CA ILE A 94 -3.93 -5.89 -13.69
C ILE A 94 -4.92 -6.04 -14.84
N ALA A 95 -4.55 -6.89 -15.79
CA ALA A 95 -5.29 -7.12 -17.02
C ALA A 95 -6.38 -8.16 -16.81
N ALA A 96 -7.62 -7.82 -17.14
CA ALA A 96 -8.76 -8.73 -16.96
C ALA A 96 -9.66 -8.81 -18.18
N HIS A 97 -10.64 -9.70 -18.12
CA HIS A 97 -11.77 -9.83 -19.06
C HIS A 97 -11.35 -9.97 -20.52
N SER A 98 -10.22 -10.65 -20.77
CA SER A 98 -9.69 -10.92 -22.11
C SER A 98 -8.78 -12.15 -22.11
N GLY A 99 -8.43 -12.64 -23.29
CA GLY A 99 -7.46 -13.72 -23.45
C GLY A 99 -6.01 -13.22 -23.32
N GLY A 100 -5.14 -14.09 -22.82
CA GLY A 100 -3.72 -13.75 -22.54
C GLY A 100 -2.99 -13.17 -23.77
N ALA A 101 -3.22 -13.69 -24.97
CA ALA A 101 -2.59 -13.18 -26.20
C ALA A 101 -2.99 -11.71 -26.48
N ALA A 102 -4.27 -11.35 -26.29
CA ALA A 102 -4.72 -9.96 -26.48
C ALA A 102 -4.11 -9.02 -25.42
N MET A 103 -3.97 -9.47 -24.18
CA MET A 103 -3.32 -8.72 -23.12
C MET A 103 -1.82 -8.53 -23.40
N GLN A 104 -1.11 -9.57 -23.85
CA GLN A 104 0.31 -9.48 -24.22
C GLN A 104 0.52 -8.54 -25.41
N ASN A 105 -0.35 -8.58 -26.41
CA ASN A 105 -0.31 -7.66 -27.55
C ASN A 105 -0.51 -6.20 -27.12
N PHE A 106 -1.40 -5.94 -26.16
CA PHE A 106 -1.58 -4.61 -25.59
C PHE A 106 -0.32 -4.12 -24.87
N VAL A 107 0.27 -4.94 -24.01
CA VAL A 107 1.53 -4.64 -23.31
C VAL A 107 2.64 -4.29 -24.31
N SER A 108 2.81 -5.10 -25.35
CA SER A 108 3.82 -4.89 -26.41
C SER A 108 3.55 -3.62 -27.22
N LYS A 109 2.29 -3.38 -27.60
CA LYS A 109 1.87 -2.22 -28.37
C LYS A 109 2.22 -0.90 -27.69
N TYR A 110 2.07 -0.83 -26.36
CA TYR A 110 2.26 0.41 -25.60
C TYR A 110 3.56 0.45 -24.78
N ASN A 111 4.46 -0.54 -24.97
CA ASN A 111 5.72 -0.65 -24.22
C ASN A 111 5.52 -0.55 -22.70
N LEU A 112 4.56 -1.31 -22.16
CA LEU A 112 4.29 -1.33 -20.72
C LEU A 112 5.38 -2.13 -19.98
N ASN A 113 6.57 -1.54 -19.83
CA ASN A 113 7.77 -2.16 -19.28
C ASN A 113 7.77 -2.26 -17.75
N PHE A 114 6.62 -2.54 -17.17
CA PHE A 114 6.42 -2.84 -15.76
C PHE A 114 5.62 -4.14 -15.63
N THR A 115 5.50 -4.66 -14.41
CA THR A 115 4.76 -5.90 -14.16
C THR A 115 3.30 -5.79 -14.61
N ASN A 116 2.85 -6.73 -15.45
CA ASN A 116 1.44 -6.85 -15.82
C ASN A 116 0.94 -8.26 -15.48
N LEU A 117 -0.12 -8.33 -14.66
CA LEU A 117 -0.72 -9.57 -14.20
C LEU A 117 -1.81 -10.04 -15.17
N ASN A 118 -1.94 -11.35 -15.29
CA ASN A 118 -3.02 -12.02 -15.97
C ASN A 118 -4.15 -12.31 -14.97
N ASP A 119 -5.13 -11.45 -14.90
CA ASP A 119 -6.34 -11.61 -14.07
C ASP A 119 -7.56 -11.91 -14.96
N ALA A 120 -7.40 -12.86 -15.89
CA ALA A 120 -8.43 -13.18 -16.89
C ALA A 120 -9.79 -13.55 -16.26
N ASP A 121 -9.78 -14.16 -15.08
CA ASP A 121 -10.96 -14.53 -14.30
C ASP A 121 -11.52 -13.37 -13.46
N GLY A 122 -10.82 -12.25 -13.34
CA GLY A 122 -11.24 -11.06 -12.61
C GLY A 122 -11.18 -11.22 -11.08
N SER A 123 -10.46 -12.18 -10.55
CA SER A 123 -10.39 -12.44 -9.11
C SER A 123 -9.73 -11.29 -8.33
N ILE A 124 -8.66 -10.69 -8.88
CA ILE A 124 -7.99 -9.53 -8.28
C ILE A 124 -8.88 -8.30 -8.43
N TRP A 125 -9.54 -8.12 -9.59
CA TRP A 125 -10.51 -7.03 -9.78
C TRP A 125 -11.64 -7.09 -8.76
N ALA A 126 -12.19 -8.29 -8.50
CA ALA A 126 -13.24 -8.49 -7.50
C ALA A 126 -12.75 -8.11 -6.08
N ARG A 127 -11.52 -8.46 -5.72
CA ARG A 127 -10.90 -8.08 -4.43
C ARG A 127 -10.82 -6.57 -4.21
N TYR A 128 -10.61 -5.82 -5.29
CA TYR A 128 -10.55 -4.35 -5.27
C TYR A 128 -11.90 -3.68 -5.53
N ASN A 129 -12.97 -4.46 -5.74
CA ASN A 129 -14.29 -3.98 -6.11
C ASN A 129 -14.24 -3.02 -7.31
N VAL A 130 -13.45 -3.36 -8.34
CA VAL A 130 -13.31 -2.53 -9.54
C VAL A 130 -14.59 -2.65 -10.40
N PRO A 131 -15.42 -1.59 -10.48
CA PRO A 131 -16.68 -1.67 -11.21
C PRO A 131 -16.49 -1.50 -12.73
N TRP A 132 -15.51 -0.70 -13.13
CA TRP A 132 -15.22 -0.35 -14.53
C TRP A 132 -13.73 -0.06 -14.71
N GLN A 133 -13.26 -0.17 -15.94
CA GLN A 133 -11.93 0.25 -16.38
C GLN A 133 -11.99 1.56 -17.19
N PRO A 134 -10.89 2.34 -17.22
CA PRO A 134 -9.72 2.17 -16.40
C PRO A 134 -9.95 2.52 -14.94
N ALA A 135 -9.21 1.88 -14.04
CA ALA A 135 -9.21 2.22 -12.62
C ALA A 135 -7.80 2.14 -12.05
N TYR A 136 -7.57 2.85 -10.96
CA TYR A 136 -6.28 2.90 -10.28
C TYR A 136 -6.43 2.73 -8.78
N VAL A 137 -5.43 2.11 -8.16
CA VAL A 137 -5.19 2.22 -6.72
C VAL A 137 -3.78 2.76 -6.52
N PHE A 138 -3.68 3.87 -5.81
CA PHE A 138 -2.42 4.51 -5.46
C PHE A 138 -2.09 4.20 -4.01
N TYR A 139 -0.98 3.52 -3.76
CA TYR A 139 -0.49 3.16 -2.43
C TYR A 139 0.67 4.05 -2.00
N ARG A 140 0.61 4.56 -0.77
CA ARG A 140 1.76 5.16 -0.08
C ARG A 140 2.53 4.10 0.71
N ALA A 141 3.78 4.41 1.06
CA ALA A 141 4.60 3.53 1.88
C ALA A 141 4.03 3.28 3.29
N ASP A 142 3.18 4.16 3.80
CA ASP A 142 2.50 4.00 5.09
C ASP A 142 1.30 3.03 5.04
N GLY A 143 1.01 2.46 3.87
CA GLY A 143 -0.11 1.56 3.63
C GLY A 143 -1.44 2.26 3.30
N SER A 144 -1.50 3.59 3.38
CA SER A 144 -2.68 4.33 2.93
C SER A 144 -2.86 4.22 1.42
N SER A 145 -4.10 4.20 0.95
CA SER A 145 -4.39 4.06 -0.48
C SER A 145 -5.56 4.93 -0.93
N THR A 146 -5.53 5.29 -2.21
CA THR A 146 -6.61 6.02 -2.89
C THR A 146 -7.04 5.25 -4.12
N PHE A 147 -8.34 4.95 -4.22
CA PHE A 147 -8.96 4.36 -5.41
C PHE A 147 -9.48 5.47 -6.33
N VAL A 148 -9.20 5.36 -7.63
CA VAL A 148 -9.69 6.28 -8.66
C VAL A 148 -10.28 5.46 -9.80
N ASN A 149 -11.51 5.77 -10.18
CA ASN A 149 -12.19 5.13 -11.30
C ASN A 149 -12.81 6.19 -12.21
N ASN A 150 -12.42 6.20 -13.46
CA ASN A 150 -12.88 7.14 -14.49
C ASN A 150 -13.54 6.36 -15.64
N PRO A 151 -14.82 5.92 -15.49
CA PRO A 151 -15.47 5.09 -16.48
C PRO A 151 -15.79 5.82 -17.80
N THR A 152 -15.68 7.16 -17.82
CA THR A 152 -16.07 8.02 -18.95
C THR A 152 -14.93 8.78 -19.58
N SER A 153 -13.70 8.66 -19.07
CA SER A 153 -12.52 9.37 -19.57
C SER A 153 -11.23 8.63 -19.26
N ALA A 154 -10.21 8.88 -20.07
CA ALA A 154 -8.82 8.48 -19.76
C ALA A 154 -8.20 9.47 -18.78
N MET A 155 -7.37 8.99 -17.85
CA MET A 155 -6.54 9.83 -16.99
C MET A 155 -5.44 10.46 -17.85
N SER A 156 -5.26 11.78 -17.74
CA SER A 156 -4.18 12.45 -18.47
C SER A 156 -2.80 12.08 -17.89
N PRO A 157 -1.72 12.13 -18.71
CA PRO A 157 -0.38 11.88 -18.20
C PRO A 157 0.04 12.84 -17.09
N GLN A 158 -0.42 14.11 -17.14
CA GLN A 158 -0.14 15.10 -16.10
C GLN A 158 -0.83 14.73 -14.79
N GLU A 159 -2.12 14.40 -14.83
CA GLU A 159 -2.86 13.97 -13.64
C GLU A 159 -2.23 12.72 -13.00
N LEU A 160 -1.86 11.73 -13.82
CA LEU A 160 -1.18 10.53 -13.33
C LEU A 160 0.17 10.88 -12.67
N SER A 161 0.97 11.75 -13.30
CA SER A 161 2.26 12.21 -12.77
C SER A 161 2.11 12.93 -11.42
N ASP A 162 1.12 13.81 -11.29
CA ASP A 162 0.85 14.54 -10.06
C ASP A 162 0.47 13.58 -8.92
N ARG A 163 -0.38 12.58 -9.20
CA ARG A 163 -0.76 11.54 -8.24
C ARG A 163 0.42 10.66 -7.82
N VAL A 164 1.27 10.29 -8.76
CA VAL A 164 2.48 9.49 -8.51
C VAL A 164 3.48 10.26 -7.65
N THR A 165 3.72 11.54 -7.96
CA THR A 165 4.60 12.42 -7.16
C THR A 165 4.10 12.52 -5.72
N ALA A 166 2.78 12.62 -5.52
CA ALA A 166 2.19 12.68 -4.20
C ALA A 166 2.35 11.39 -3.36
N LEU A 167 2.77 10.26 -3.94
CA LEU A 167 3.03 9.02 -3.20
C LEU A 167 4.38 9.04 -2.46
N THR A 168 5.31 9.86 -2.91
CA THR A 168 6.68 9.95 -2.41
C THR A 168 6.99 11.26 -1.66
N ALA A 169 5.99 12.13 -1.53
CA ALA A 169 6.07 13.42 -0.83
C ALA A 169 5.95 13.25 0.70
#